data_329b518240bba7adc28ff7452d7d3192
#
_entry.id   329b518240bba7adc28ff7452d7d3192
#
_cell.length_a   1.000
_cell.length_b   1.000
_cell.length_c   1.000
_cell.angle_alpha   90.00
_cell.angle_beta   90.00
_cell.angle_gamma   90.00
#
_symmetry.space_group_name_H-M   'P 1'
#
loop_
_entity.id
_entity.type
_entity.pdbx_description
1 polymer ?
#
loop_
_entity_poly.entity_id
_entity_poly.type
_entity_poly.pdbx_seq_one_letter_code
_entity_poly.pdbx_strand_id
1 'polypeptide(L)' 'FPGWVRLDLRTWSGNHGMVALAQKLGYQEEARFRQARIVDGQYYDGLGFGILRTEWAAQFPNGFVTTLPDTA' A
#
# COMPACT_ATOMS: atom_id res chain seq x y z
N PHE A 1 -11.20 5.50 -11.60
CA PHE A 1 -10.32 6.29 -12.48
C PHE A 1 -10.01 5.52 -13.76
N PRO A 2 -10.78 5.75 -14.82
CA PRO A 2 -10.60 4.96 -16.04
C PRO A 2 -9.23 5.12 -16.69
N GLY A 3 -8.50 6.18 -16.37
CA GLY A 3 -7.20 6.41 -16.98
C GLY A 3 -6.00 6.03 -16.15
N TRP A 4 -6.18 5.49 -14.94
CA TRP A 4 -5.03 5.20 -14.10
C TRP A 4 -4.36 3.88 -14.50
N VAL A 5 -3.05 3.83 -14.33
CA VAL A 5 -2.23 2.66 -14.62
C VAL A 5 -1.71 2.03 -13.34
N ARG A 6 -1.36 2.84 -12.36
CA ARG A 6 -0.84 2.38 -11.10
C ARG A 6 -1.20 3.34 -9.97
N LEU A 7 -1.23 2.83 -8.76
CA LEU A 7 -1.38 3.63 -7.56
C LEU A 7 -0.15 3.43 -6.68
N ASP A 8 0.28 4.49 -6.05
CA ASP A 8 1.43 4.48 -5.15
C ASP A 8 1.00 4.83 -3.74
N LEU A 9 1.70 4.22 -2.78
CA LEU A 9 1.50 4.49 -1.36
C LEU A 9 2.86 4.63 -0.71
N ARG A 10 3.05 5.69 0.08
CA ARG A 10 4.29 5.93 0.81
C ARG A 10 4.03 5.84 2.30
N THR A 11 4.92 5.15 3.00
CA THR A 11 4.85 5.05 4.45
C THR A 11 6.25 4.77 5.00
N TRP A 12 6.35 4.32 6.22
CA TRP A 12 7.62 3.98 6.86
C TRP A 12 7.47 2.70 7.67
N SER A 13 8.60 2.05 7.95
CA SER A 13 8.57 0.70 8.53
C SER A 13 7.98 0.65 9.93
N GLY A 14 7.92 1.78 10.63
CA GLY A 14 7.29 1.83 11.95
C GLY A 14 5.77 1.94 11.92
N ASN A 15 5.19 2.21 10.76
CA ASN A 15 3.74 2.29 10.64
C ASN A 15 3.18 0.92 10.27
N HIS A 16 3.09 0.04 11.26
CA HIS A 16 2.70 -1.36 11.03
C HIS A 16 1.29 -1.48 10.48
N GLY A 17 0.40 -0.60 10.88
CA GLY A 17 -0.97 -0.61 10.38
C GLY A 17 -1.06 -0.34 8.89
N MET A 18 -0.30 0.67 8.43
CA MET A 18 -0.31 1.02 7.02
C MET A 18 0.38 -0.05 6.17
N VAL A 19 1.48 -0.62 6.68
CA VAL A 19 2.17 -1.70 5.99
C VAL A 19 1.24 -2.90 5.83
N ALA A 20 0.55 -3.29 6.89
CA ALA A 20 -0.37 -4.41 6.85
C ALA A 20 -1.52 -4.14 5.88
N LEU A 21 -2.05 -2.92 5.88
CA LEU A 21 -3.12 -2.54 4.97
C LEU A 21 -2.68 -2.61 3.52
N ALA A 22 -1.49 -2.09 3.22
CA ALA A 22 -0.97 -2.15 1.86
C ALA A 22 -0.85 -3.58 1.38
N GLN A 23 -0.30 -4.44 2.21
CA GLN A 23 -0.15 -5.86 1.87
C GLN A 23 -1.50 -6.53 1.68
N LYS A 24 -2.46 -6.21 2.54
CA LYS A 24 -3.80 -6.78 2.44
C LYS A 24 -4.50 -6.38 1.16
N LEU A 25 -4.25 -5.17 0.69
CA LEU A 25 -4.84 -4.67 -0.56
C LEU A 25 -4.08 -5.13 -1.80
N GLY A 26 -2.99 -5.88 -1.61
CA GLY A 26 -2.24 -6.40 -2.74
C GLY A 26 -1.16 -5.50 -3.27
N TYR A 27 -0.85 -4.41 -2.58
CA TYR A 27 0.28 -3.56 -2.96
C TYR A 27 1.58 -4.31 -2.76
N GLN A 28 2.54 -4.05 -3.63
CA GLN A 28 3.88 -4.64 -3.52
C GLN A 28 4.86 -3.58 -3.04
N GLU A 29 5.79 -4.00 -2.19
CA GLU A 29 6.88 -3.11 -1.77
C GLU A 29 7.82 -2.95 -2.95
N GLU A 30 7.96 -1.74 -3.44
CA GLU A 30 8.77 -1.44 -4.61
C GLU A 30 10.01 -0.64 -4.28
N ALA A 31 10.03 0.05 -3.14
CA ALA A 31 11.17 0.85 -2.73
C ALA A 31 11.32 0.80 -1.22
N ARG A 32 12.58 0.75 -0.79
CA ARG A 32 12.92 0.80 0.63
C ARG A 32 14.11 1.72 0.79
N PHE A 33 13.90 2.80 1.53
CA PHE A 33 14.94 3.77 1.82
C PHE A 33 15.42 3.52 3.24
N ARG A 34 16.58 2.91 3.35
CA ARG A 34 17.09 2.47 4.65
C ARG A 34 17.43 3.67 5.53
N GLN A 35 17.04 3.60 6.81
CA GLN A 35 17.33 4.61 7.82
C GLN A 35 16.96 6.02 7.37
N ALA A 36 15.85 6.11 6.65
CA ALA A 36 15.39 7.39 6.13
C ALA A 36 14.68 8.23 7.17
N ARG A 37 14.38 7.66 8.35
CA ARG A 37 13.60 8.34 9.38
C ARG A 37 14.12 7.94 10.76
N ILE A 38 14.14 8.90 11.67
CA ILE A 38 14.50 8.66 13.07
C ILE A 38 13.31 9.04 13.93
N VAL A 39 12.87 8.10 14.77
CA VAL A 39 11.79 8.34 15.73
C VAL A 39 12.22 7.77 17.07
N ASP A 40 12.20 8.62 18.09
CA ASP A 40 12.59 8.23 19.45
C ASP A 40 13.97 7.55 19.50
N GLY A 41 14.91 8.07 18.73
CA GLY A 41 16.27 7.55 18.72
C GLY A 41 16.47 6.26 17.92
N GLN A 42 15.43 5.76 17.26
CA GLN A 42 15.53 4.56 16.43
C GLN A 42 15.39 4.91 14.97
N TYR A 43 16.13 4.19 14.14
CA TYR A 43 16.06 4.36 12.69
C TYR A 43 14.96 3.49 12.09
N TYR A 44 14.28 4.05 11.13
CA TYR A 44 13.24 3.35 10.38
C TYR A 44 13.43 3.58 8.89
N ASP A 45 12.95 2.63 8.11
CA ASP A 45 13.04 2.74 6.66
C ASP A 45 11.83 3.47 6.09
N GLY A 46 12.07 4.23 5.02
CA GLY A 46 10.99 4.73 4.20
C GLY A 46 10.55 3.64 3.23
N LEU A 47 9.26 3.48 3.03
CA LEU A 47 8.72 2.42 2.18
C LEU A 47 7.86 3.01 1.08
N GLY A 48 8.00 2.47 -0.12
CA GLY A 48 7.13 2.76 -1.23
C GLY A 48 6.43 1.49 -1.69
N PHE A 49 5.11 1.54 -1.75
CA PHE A 49 4.30 0.43 -2.24
C PHE A 49 3.59 0.86 -3.51
N GLY A 50 3.37 -0.08 -4.39
CA GLY A 50 2.65 0.18 -5.61
C GLY A 50 1.76 -0.98 -6.01
N ILE A 51 0.72 -0.66 -6.75
CA ILE A 51 -0.14 -1.68 -7.34
C ILE A 51 -0.50 -1.23 -8.76
N LEU A 52 -0.42 -2.16 -9.68
CA LEU A 52 -0.83 -1.91 -11.04
C LEU A 52 -2.33 -2.10 -11.18
N ARG A 53 -2.92 -1.37 -12.13
CA ARG A 53 -4.35 -1.49 -12.38
C ARG A 53 -4.78 -2.93 -12.67
N THR A 54 -3.96 -3.66 -13.41
CA THR A 54 -4.24 -5.05 -13.72
C THR A 54 -4.25 -5.92 -12.48
N GLU A 55 -3.35 -5.64 -11.54
CA GLU A 55 -3.29 -6.36 -10.26
C GLU A 55 -4.51 -6.05 -9.41
N TRP A 56 -4.89 -4.77 -9.38
CA TRP A 56 -6.09 -4.34 -8.66
C TRP A 56 -7.32 -5.03 -9.20
N ALA A 57 -7.48 -5.03 -10.53
CA ALA A 57 -8.64 -5.63 -11.17
C ALA A 57 -8.73 -7.14 -10.90
N ALA A 58 -7.59 -7.82 -10.79
CA ALA A 58 -7.57 -9.23 -10.48
C ALA A 58 -8.06 -9.53 -9.06
N GLN A 59 -7.80 -8.63 -8.12
CA GLN A 59 -8.22 -8.80 -6.73
C GLN A 59 -9.63 -8.27 -6.47
N PHE A 60 -10.02 -7.23 -7.21
CA PHE A 60 -11.31 -6.59 -7.01
C PHE A 60 -12.03 -6.50 -8.34
N PRO A 61 -12.44 -7.65 -8.92
CA PRO A 61 -12.99 -7.67 -10.28
C PRO A 61 -14.28 -6.88 -10.42
N ASN A 62 -15.03 -6.70 -9.33
CA ASN A 62 -16.27 -5.94 -9.34
C ASN A 62 -16.10 -4.56 -8.70
N GLY A 63 -14.86 -4.14 -8.50
CA GLY A 63 -14.57 -2.88 -7.86
C GLY A 63 -14.40 -3.01 -6.36
N PHE A 64 -13.72 -2.05 -5.76
CA PHE A 64 -13.38 -2.10 -4.35
C PHE A 64 -14.61 -2.15 -3.45
N VAL A 65 -15.61 -1.35 -3.81
CA VAL A 65 -16.81 -1.21 -2.97
C VAL A 65 -17.54 -2.54 -2.81
N THR A 66 -17.56 -3.34 -3.86
CA THR A 66 -18.29 -4.61 -3.81
C THR A 66 -17.54 -5.70 -3.07
N THR A 67 -16.27 -5.52 -2.81
CA THR A 67 -15.47 -6.50 -2.08
C THR A 67 -15.40 -6.22 -0.59
N LEU A 68 -15.82 -5.05 -0.16
CA LEU A 68 -15.85 -4.70 1.25
C LEU A 68 -17.10 -5.27 1.92
N PRO A 69 -17.01 -5.59 3.22
CA PRO A 69 -18.21 -5.94 3.96
C PRO A 69 -19.22 -4.83 3.86
N ASP A 70 -20.49 -5.20 3.85
CA ASP A 70 -21.56 -4.23 3.73
C ASP A 70 -21.84 -3.55 5.05
N THR A 71 -20.80 -3.18 5.72
CA THR A 71 -20.88 -2.45 6.98
C THR A 71 -20.63 -0.98 6.79
N ALA A 72 -20.20 -0.68 5.62
CA ALA A 72 -19.86 0.71 5.35
C ALA A 72 -21.09 1.57 5.24
#